data_31a08c348e815c1594970ccf6ec8b57c
#
_entry.id   31a08c348e815c1594970ccf6ec8b57c
#
_cell.length_a   1.000
_cell.length_b   1.000
_cell.length_c   1.000
_cell.angle_alpha   90.00
_cell.angle_beta   90.00
_cell.angle_gamma   90.00
#
_symmetry.space_group_name_H-M   'P 1'
#
loop_
_entity.id
_entity.type
_entity.pdbx_description
1 polymer ?
#
loop_
_entity_poly.entity_id
_entity_poly.type
_entity_poly.pdbx_seq_one_letter_code
_entity_poly.pdbx_strand_id
1 'polypeptide(L)'
;MKFFTIISFFVLSVSPVLSEENIKNSIESDEIEYLNETNELKALGSVKITRENYQLEADEVSFDQKNNIIEGIGNVIIKEKSGSTILASKFKLSSDLSDGIIEMPTLLTKEGTEISSAYAIRSGGKSIVLKKGIFSPCQNCKKSKEKPSWQVKANRIIYDEENGNIIYEGARFELFGFPVLYVPIATHPSPDIKKRSGFLAPTITSSGDLGLNIKAPYFINLAPNYDLTITPWVVTKGALVGE
;
A
#
# COMPACT_ATOMS: atom_id res chain seq x y z
N MET A 1 18.00 -51.13 -62.93
CA MET A 1 17.90 -51.19 -61.46
C MET A 1 18.51 -49.95 -60.92
N LYS A 2 17.66 -48.99 -60.48
CA LYS A 2 18.10 -47.72 -59.86
C LYS A 2 17.76 -47.79 -58.36
N PHE A 3 18.79 -47.83 -57.53
CA PHE A 3 18.66 -47.74 -56.05
C PHE A 3 18.38 -46.29 -55.65
N PHE A 4 17.27 -46.09 -55.00
CA PHE A 4 16.90 -44.81 -54.37
C PHE A 4 17.25 -44.88 -52.88
N THR A 5 18.29 -44.10 -52.46
CA THR A 5 18.73 -44.05 -51.08
C THR A 5 17.89 -42.92 -50.39
N ILE A 6 17.02 -43.30 -49.44
CA ILE A 6 16.26 -42.35 -48.62
C ILE A 6 17.14 -41.94 -47.44
N ILE A 7 17.59 -40.67 -47.41
CA ILE A 7 18.27 -40.07 -46.27
C ILE A 7 17.16 -39.50 -45.35
N SER A 8 16.94 -40.16 -44.21
CA SER A 8 16.04 -39.67 -43.14
C SER A 8 16.78 -38.61 -42.33
N PHE A 9 16.29 -37.36 -42.43
CA PHE A 9 16.80 -36.22 -41.66
C PHE A 9 16.09 -36.22 -40.31
N PHE A 10 16.79 -36.63 -39.24
CA PHE A 10 16.29 -36.60 -37.88
C PHE A 10 16.48 -35.20 -37.32
N VAL A 11 15.40 -34.39 -37.29
CA VAL A 11 15.40 -33.06 -36.67
C VAL A 11 15.24 -33.22 -35.17
N LEU A 12 16.34 -33.05 -34.41
CA LEU A 12 16.30 -32.91 -32.97
C LEU A 12 15.67 -31.54 -32.63
N SER A 13 14.43 -31.56 -32.21
CA SER A 13 13.78 -30.38 -31.61
C SER A 13 14.33 -30.20 -30.21
N VAL A 14 15.25 -29.26 -30.03
CA VAL A 14 15.65 -28.75 -28.71
C VAL A 14 14.56 -27.81 -28.23
N SER A 15 13.71 -28.31 -27.33
CA SER A 15 12.77 -27.43 -26.59
C SER A 15 13.57 -26.61 -25.58
N PRO A 16 13.43 -25.27 -25.54
CA PRO A 16 14.02 -24.48 -24.48
C PRO A 16 13.29 -24.85 -23.18
N VAL A 17 14.01 -25.43 -22.25
CA VAL A 17 13.56 -25.57 -20.85
C VAL A 17 13.56 -24.18 -20.29
N LEU A 18 12.38 -23.57 -20.22
CA LEU A 18 12.14 -22.39 -19.39
C LEU A 18 12.31 -22.85 -17.94
N SER A 19 13.46 -22.54 -17.35
CA SER A 19 13.67 -22.65 -15.92
C SER A 19 12.69 -21.67 -15.25
N GLU A 20 11.63 -22.17 -14.62
CA GLU A 20 10.89 -21.41 -13.61
C GLU A 20 11.91 -21.05 -12.53
N GLU A 21 12.26 -19.77 -12.43
CA GLU A 21 12.95 -19.21 -11.26
C GLU A 21 12.05 -19.43 -10.05
N ASN A 22 12.26 -20.52 -9.34
CA ASN A 22 11.75 -20.70 -7.99
C ASN A 22 12.30 -19.54 -7.16
N ILE A 23 11.45 -18.58 -6.81
CA ILE A 23 11.77 -17.47 -5.92
C ILE A 23 12.14 -18.09 -4.58
N LYS A 24 13.40 -18.41 -4.42
CA LYS A 24 13.95 -18.88 -3.16
C LYS A 24 13.99 -17.73 -2.17
N ASN A 25 13.62 -18.01 -0.92
CA ASN A 25 13.93 -17.13 0.19
C ASN A 25 15.42 -16.74 0.13
N SER A 26 15.71 -15.47 -0.08
CA SER A 26 17.08 -14.94 -0.14
C SER A 26 17.28 -13.77 0.79
N ILE A 27 18.49 -13.65 1.30
CA ILE A 27 19.02 -12.50 2.04
C ILE A 27 20.26 -12.03 1.29
N GLU A 28 20.31 -10.75 0.96
CA GLU A 28 21.44 -10.07 0.35
C GLU A 28 21.78 -8.86 1.23
N SER A 29 23.05 -8.65 1.53
CA SER A 29 23.57 -7.50 2.31
C SER A 29 25.08 -7.37 2.10
N ASP A 30 25.63 -6.23 2.49
CA ASP A 30 27.08 -6.00 2.41
C ASP A 30 27.82 -6.84 3.46
N GLU A 31 27.22 -7.03 4.66
CA GLU A 31 27.80 -7.79 5.76
C GLU A 31 26.72 -8.59 6.50
N ILE A 32 27.05 -9.80 6.94
CA ILE A 32 26.19 -10.65 7.76
C ILE A 32 27.00 -11.16 8.96
N GLU A 33 26.52 -10.85 10.15
CA GLU A 33 27.07 -11.30 11.43
C GLU A 33 26.11 -12.24 12.14
N TYR A 34 26.63 -13.26 12.81
CA TYR A 34 25.87 -14.10 13.72
C TYR A 34 26.37 -13.98 15.14
N LEU A 35 25.52 -13.48 16.02
CA LEU A 35 25.80 -13.27 17.44
C LEU A 35 25.37 -14.49 18.25
N ASN A 36 26.32 -15.39 18.55
CA ASN A 36 26.04 -16.65 19.26
C ASN A 36 25.44 -16.46 20.65
N GLU A 37 25.82 -15.39 21.37
CA GLU A 37 25.35 -15.14 22.75
C GLU A 37 23.85 -14.80 22.79
N THR A 38 23.33 -14.11 21.80
CA THR A 38 21.92 -13.67 21.70
C THR A 38 21.08 -14.51 20.74
N ASN A 39 21.68 -15.41 19.96
CA ASN A 39 21.03 -16.13 18.85
C ASN A 39 20.42 -15.16 17.82
N GLU A 40 21.15 -14.11 17.53
CA GLU A 40 20.72 -13.03 16.62
C GLU A 40 21.55 -13.06 15.34
N LEU A 41 20.86 -12.99 14.20
CA LEU A 41 21.49 -12.78 12.90
C LEU A 41 21.32 -11.30 12.53
N LYS A 42 22.42 -10.63 12.23
CA LYS A 42 22.44 -9.22 11.88
C LYS A 42 22.99 -9.06 10.46
N ALA A 43 22.21 -8.37 9.61
CA ALA A 43 22.60 -8.00 8.25
C ALA A 43 22.74 -6.49 8.16
N LEU A 44 23.83 -6.01 7.58
CA LEU A 44 24.19 -4.61 7.50
C LEU A 44 24.47 -4.20 6.05
N GLY A 45 24.08 -2.98 5.70
CA GLY A 45 24.32 -2.36 4.40
C GLY A 45 23.44 -2.92 3.29
N SER A 46 22.59 -2.08 2.71
CA SER A 46 21.76 -2.39 1.54
C SER A 46 21.02 -3.73 1.64
N VAL A 47 20.48 -4.03 2.82
CA VAL A 47 19.84 -5.33 3.10
C VAL A 47 18.62 -5.51 2.23
N LYS A 48 18.55 -6.65 1.54
CA LYS A 48 17.40 -7.06 0.75
C LYS A 48 17.01 -8.50 1.10
N ILE A 49 15.77 -8.66 1.58
CA ILE A 49 15.19 -9.95 1.91
C ILE A 49 14.03 -10.20 0.95
N THR A 50 14.10 -11.31 0.22
CA THR A 50 13.02 -11.75 -0.67
C THR A 50 12.42 -13.02 -0.09
N ARG A 51 11.10 -12.99 0.10
CA ARG A 51 10.29 -14.15 0.49
C ARG A 51 9.06 -14.27 -0.40
N GLU A 52 8.40 -15.41 -0.34
CA GLU A 52 7.23 -15.71 -1.18
C GLU A 52 6.13 -14.63 -1.09
N ASN A 53 5.94 -14.04 0.10
CA ASN A 53 4.85 -13.11 0.39
C ASN A 53 5.27 -11.65 0.43
N TYR A 54 6.58 -11.35 0.50
CA TYR A 54 7.07 -9.98 0.59
C TYR A 54 8.52 -9.81 0.15
N GLN A 55 8.88 -8.58 -0.20
CA GLN A 55 10.25 -8.10 -0.32
C GLN A 55 10.47 -7.00 0.71
N LEU A 56 11.58 -7.11 1.45
CA LEU A 56 12.00 -6.13 2.45
C LEU A 56 13.35 -5.55 2.06
N GLU A 57 13.45 -4.23 2.09
CA GLU A 57 14.71 -3.49 1.92
C GLU A 57 14.91 -2.61 3.16
N ALA A 58 16.13 -2.52 3.67
CA ALA A 58 16.50 -1.66 4.81
C ALA A 58 18.02 -1.43 4.86
N ASP A 59 18.49 -0.46 5.65
CA ASP A 59 19.91 -0.25 5.86
C ASP A 59 20.51 -1.32 6.80
N GLU A 60 19.72 -1.75 7.78
CA GLU A 60 20.08 -2.78 8.77
C GLU A 60 18.87 -3.66 9.06
N VAL A 61 19.06 -4.97 9.18
CA VAL A 61 18.06 -5.92 9.64
C VAL A 61 18.67 -6.87 10.66
N SER A 62 17.99 -7.06 11.80
CA SER A 62 18.32 -8.08 12.78
C SER A 62 17.19 -9.09 12.91
N PHE A 63 17.54 -10.34 13.13
CA PHE A 63 16.62 -11.43 13.36
C PHE A 63 16.94 -12.18 14.65
N ASP A 64 16.09 -11.99 15.65
CA ASP A 64 16.13 -12.73 16.92
C ASP A 64 15.44 -14.08 16.70
N GLN A 65 16.24 -15.13 16.57
CA GLN A 65 15.75 -16.48 16.32
C GLN A 65 14.98 -17.06 17.50
N LYS A 66 15.33 -16.66 18.73
CA LYS A 66 14.70 -17.16 19.95
C LYS A 66 13.27 -16.65 20.11
N ASN A 67 13.06 -15.38 19.83
CA ASN A 67 11.76 -14.72 19.97
C ASN A 67 10.99 -14.67 18.66
N ASN A 68 11.60 -15.11 17.53
CA ASN A 68 11.03 -15.07 16.19
C ASN A 68 10.63 -13.65 15.76
N ILE A 69 11.50 -12.67 16.09
CA ILE A 69 11.29 -11.25 15.82
C ILE A 69 12.31 -10.77 14.79
N ILE A 70 11.83 -10.03 13.80
CA ILE A 70 12.65 -9.30 12.85
C ILE A 70 12.53 -7.80 13.11
N GLU A 71 13.66 -7.11 13.17
CA GLU A 71 13.75 -5.66 13.32
C GLU A 71 14.54 -5.08 12.15
N GLY A 72 13.99 -4.02 11.51
CA GLY A 72 14.68 -3.32 10.44
C GLY A 72 14.76 -1.83 10.74
N ILE A 73 15.90 -1.21 10.39
CA ILE A 73 16.21 0.18 10.67
C ILE A 73 16.76 0.84 9.40
N GLY A 74 16.32 2.07 9.16
CA GLY A 74 16.81 2.93 8.07
C GLY A 74 16.24 2.55 6.71
N ASN A 75 15.67 3.51 6.01
CA ASN A 75 15.15 3.41 4.64
C ASN A 75 14.30 2.15 4.37
N VAL A 76 13.49 1.75 5.37
CA VAL A 76 12.69 0.53 5.30
C VAL A 76 11.67 0.62 4.19
N ILE A 77 11.63 -0.41 3.32
CA ILE A 77 10.63 -0.60 2.26
C ILE A 77 10.14 -2.05 2.34
N ILE A 78 8.87 -2.25 2.63
CA ILE A 78 8.22 -3.56 2.61
C ILE A 78 7.23 -3.57 1.46
N LYS A 79 7.48 -4.41 0.46
CA LYS A 79 6.58 -4.64 -0.70
C LYS A 79 5.86 -5.95 -0.49
N GLU A 80 4.56 -5.93 -0.41
CA GLU A 80 3.73 -7.10 -0.19
C GLU A 80 3.18 -7.67 -1.50
N LYS A 81 2.89 -8.95 -1.50
CA LYS A 81 2.29 -9.64 -2.66
C LYS A 81 0.91 -9.05 -3.04
N SER A 82 0.20 -8.46 -2.09
CA SER A 82 -1.04 -7.71 -2.32
C SER A 82 -0.87 -6.52 -3.27
N GLY A 83 0.36 -6.04 -3.43
CA GLY A 83 0.72 -4.84 -4.20
C GLY A 83 0.84 -3.60 -3.33
N SER A 84 0.58 -3.71 -2.04
CA SER A 84 0.81 -2.63 -1.06
C SER A 84 2.30 -2.47 -0.78
N THR A 85 2.73 -1.23 -0.50
CA THR A 85 4.10 -0.92 -0.10
C THR A 85 4.08 -0.11 1.19
N ILE A 86 4.86 -0.54 2.17
CA ILE A 86 5.05 0.20 3.43
C ILE A 86 6.46 0.79 3.43
N LEU A 87 6.55 2.10 3.52
CA LEU A 87 7.78 2.83 3.78
C LEU A 87 7.83 3.14 5.27
N ALA A 88 8.98 2.99 5.92
CA ALA A 88 9.12 3.28 7.35
C ALA A 88 10.54 3.71 7.71
N SER A 89 10.73 4.27 8.91
CA SER A 89 12.06 4.52 9.47
C SER A 89 12.61 3.29 10.20
N LYS A 90 11.69 2.53 10.83
CA LYS A 90 12.00 1.37 11.64
C LYS A 90 10.77 0.47 11.77
N PHE A 91 11.00 -0.82 11.91
CA PHE A 91 9.95 -1.76 12.32
C PHE A 91 10.51 -2.81 13.29
N LYS A 92 9.60 -3.37 14.08
CA LYS A 92 9.83 -4.56 14.91
C LYS A 92 8.60 -5.44 14.79
N LEU A 93 8.72 -6.52 14.04
CA LEU A 93 7.62 -7.41 13.69
C LEU A 93 7.97 -8.87 13.98
N SER A 94 6.96 -9.73 14.00
CA SER A 94 7.18 -11.18 13.89
C SER A 94 7.88 -11.52 12.56
N SER A 95 8.57 -12.64 12.47
CA SER A 95 9.37 -12.99 11.29
C SER A 95 8.58 -13.19 10.00
N ASP A 96 7.27 -13.42 10.14
CA ASP A 96 6.30 -13.47 9.03
C ASP A 96 5.67 -12.09 8.72
N LEU A 97 6.13 -11.03 9.40
CA LEU A 97 5.64 -9.66 9.34
C LEU A 97 4.16 -9.50 9.73
N SER A 98 3.55 -10.45 10.41
CA SER A 98 2.12 -10.41 10.73
C SER A 98 1.78 -9.48 11.90
N ASP A 99 2.66 -9.41 12.91
CA ASP A 99 2.37 -8.72 14.17
C ASP A 99 3.52 -7.85 14.61
N GLY A 100 3.22 -6.67 15.15
CA GLY A 100 4.22 -5.78 15.76
C GLY A 100 4.00 -4.31 15.48
N ILE A 101 5.10 -3.54 15.52
CA ILE A 101 5.09 -2.08 15.48
C ILE A 101 5.95 -1.57 14.32
N ILE A 102 5.48 -0.52 13.67
CA ILE A 102 6.16 0.17 12.57
C ILE A 102 6.20 1.67 12.91
N GLU A 103 7.40 2.27 12.86
CA GLU A 103 7.62 3.68 13.17
C GLU A 103 7.63 4.53 11.90
N MET A 104 6.93 5.67 11.94
CA MET A 104 6.77 6.61 10.83
C MET A 104 6.34 5.95 9.52
N PRO A 105 5.34 5.03 9.54
CA PRO A 105 4.92 4.34 8.34
C PRO A 105 4.24 5.28 7.35
N THR A 106 4.47 4.99 6.08
CA THR A 106 3.67 5.45 4.95
C THR A 106 3.23 4.23 4.16
N LEU A 107 1.96 3.90 4.25
CA LEU A 107 1.33 2.84 3.48
C LEU A 107 0.90 3.41 2.12
N LEU A 108 1.40 2.81 1.07
CA LEU A 108 1.00 3.06 -0.31
C LEU A 108 0.19 1.87 -0.79
N THR A 109 -1.07 2.08 -1.10
CA THR A 109 -1.91 1.03 -1.67
C THR A 109 -1.62 0.86 -3.16
N LYS A 110 -2.03 -0.27 -3.72
CA LYS A 110 -1.87 -0.58 -5.15
C LYS A 110 -2.50 0.49 -6.06
N GLU A 111 -3.60 1.09 -5.65
CA GLU A 111 -4.32 2.16 -6.36
C GLU A 111 -3.68 3.54 -6.14
N GLY A 112 -2.59 3.61 -5.36
CA GLY A 112 -1.83 4.82 -5.14
C GLY A 112 -2.36 5.73 -4.04
N THR A 113 -3.19 5.22 -3.14
CA THR A 113 -3.59 5.94 -1.94
C THR A 113 -2.43 5.96 -0.94
N GLU A 114 -2.19 7.12 -0.33
CA GLU A 114 -1.18 7.30 0.70
C GLU A 114 -1.83 7.45 2.09
N ILE A 115 -1.40 6.62 3.05
CA ILE A 115 -1.78 6.74 4.45
C ILE A 115 -0.50 6.79 5.28
N SER A 116 -0.22 7.92 5.92
CA SER A 116 0.97 8.08 6.77
C SER A 116 0.59 8.28 8.24
N SER A 117 1.48 7.90 9.16
CA SER A 117 1.26 8.10 10.59
C SER A 117 2.57 8.20 11.38
N ALA A 118 2.47 8.55 12.67
CA ALA A 118 3.62 8.56 13.57
C ALA A 118 4.10 7.14 13.88
N TYR A 119 3.17 6.21 14.11
CA TYR A 119 3.44 4.78 14.23
C TYR A 119 2.22 3.95 13.87
N ALA A 120 2.44 2.71 13.50
CA ALA A 120 1.41 1.73 13.24
C ALA A 120 1.61 0.47 14.06
N ILE A 121 0.50 -0.20 14.37
CA ILE A 121 0.45 -1.53 14.97
C ILE A 121 -0.15 -2.45 13.91
N ARG A 122 0.58 -3.49 13.55
CA ARG A 122 0.11 -4.54 12.66
C ARG A 122 -0.37 -5.72 13.49
N SER A 123 -1.47 -6.36 13.10
CA SER A 123 -2.04 -7.49 13.78
C SER A 123 -2.60 -8.53 12.82
N GLY A 124 -2.17 -9.80 13.00
CA GLY A 124 -2.60 -10.94 12.20
C GLY A 124 -2.29 -10.84 10.70
N GLY A 125 -1.37 -9.96 10.30
CA GLY A 125 -1.03 -9.73 8.90
C GLY A 125 -2.13 -9.09 8.05
N LYS A 126 -3.30 -8.80 8.62
CA LYS A 126 -4.52 -8.37 7.90
C LYS A 126 -5.06 -7.02 8.34
N SER A 127 -4.60 -6.50 9.46
CA SER A 127 -5.03 -5.22 10.01
C SER A 127 -3.85 -4.34 10.37
N ILE A 128 -3.91 -3.08 9.99
CA ILE A 128 -2.93 -2.07 10.34
C ILE A 128 -3.66 -0.90 11.02
N VAL A 129 -3.31 -0.64 12.28
CA VAL A 129 -3.83 0.49 13.05
C VAL A 129 -2.81 1.60 13.08
N LEU A 130 -3.06 2.66 12.32
CA LEU A 130 -2.20 3.83 12.19
C LEU A 130 -2.64 4.90 13.21
N LYS A 131 -1.75 5.30 14.11
CA LYS A 131 -2.00 6.31 15.13
C LYS A 131 -1.61 7.69 14.65
N LYS A 132 -2.49 8.68 14.86
CA LYS A 132 -2.36 10.04 14.30
C LYS A 132 -2.17 9.98 12.78
N GLY A 133 -3.06 9.22 12.13
CA GLY A 133 -2.98 8.95 10.69
C GLY A 133 -3.41 10.15 9.84
N ILE A 134 -2.81 10.24 8.67
CA ILE A 134 -3.15 11.18 7.60
C ILE A 134 -3.41 10.38 6.34
N PHE A 135 -4.61 10.48 5.82
CA PHE A 135 -5.02 9.93 4.54
C PHE A 135 -5.06 11.04 3.49
N SER A 136 -4.43 10.82 2.36
CA SER A 136 -4.44 11.76 1.24
C SER A 136 -4.45 11.04 -0.10
N PRO A 137 -5.19 11.51 -1.11
CA PRO A 137 -5.13 10.97 -2.46
C PRO A 137 -3.89 11.44 -3.24
N CYS A 138 -3.09 12.31 -2.67
CA CYS A 138 -1.98 12.92 -3.35
C CYS A 138 -0.72 12.07 -3.28
N GLN A 139 -0.39 11.37 -4.36
CA GLN A 139 0.77 10.48 -4.47
C GLN A 139 2.14 11.19 -4.46
N ASN A 140 2.20 12.48 -4.78
CA ASN A 140 3.46 13.20 -4.98
C ASN A 140 3.59 14.49 -4.16
N CYS A 141 2.65 14.81 -3.29
CA CYS A 141 2.67 16.06 -2.53
C CYS A 141 3.92 16.23 -1.68
N LYS A 142 4.47 15.16 -1.14
CA LYS A 142 5.73 15.22 -0.37
C LYS A 142 6.93 15.61 -1.23
N LYS A 143 6.96 15.18 -2.49
CA LYS A 143 8.06 15.51 -3.42
C LYS A 143 7.95 16.95 -3.93
N SER A 144 6.74 17.42 -4.24
CA SER A 144 6.50 18.78 -4.76
C SER A 144 6.43 19.84 -3.67
N LYS A 145 6.45 19.46 -2.36
CA LYS A 145 6.19 20.36 -1.22
C LYS A 145 4.83 21.06 -1.29
N GLU A 146 3.96 20.62 -2.15
CA GLU A 146 2.60 21.13 -2.26
C GLU A 146 1.70 20.47 -1.22
N LYS A 147 0.79 21.26 -0.65
CA LYS A 147 -0.23 20.71 0.26
C LYS A 147 -1.30 20.03 -0.60
N PRO A 148 -1.81 18.86 -0.18
CA PRO A 148 -2.93 18.26 -0.87
C PRO A 148 -4.14 19.19 -0.84
N SER A 149 -4.95 19.17 -1.90
CA SER A 149 -6.20 19.96 -1.93
C SER A 149 -7.15 19.54 -0.82
N TRP A 150 -7.11 18.27 -0.44
CA TRP A 150 -7.84 17.76 0.73
C TRP A 150 -7.07 16.58 1.37
N GLN A 151 -7.32 16.40 2.67
CA GLN A 151 -6.81 15.27 3.44
C GLN A 151 -7.74 14.97 4.62
N VAL A 152 -7.64 13.76 5.12
CA VAL A 152 -8.30 13.34 6.36
C VAL A 152 -7.23 13.09 7.41
N LYS A 153 -7.28 13.82 8.50
CA LYS A 153 -6.48 13.54 9.71
C LYS A 153 -7.34 12.84 10.73
N ALA A 154 -6.87 11.76 11.31
CA ALA A 154 -7.60 11.01 12.32
C ALA A 154 -6.70 10.62 13.49
N ASN A 155 -7.31 10.47 14.67
CA ASN A 155 -6.60 9.95 15.84
C ASN A 155 -6.13 8.52 15.62
N ARG A 156 -6.98 7.73 14.92
CA ARG A 156 -6.69 6.37 14.44
C ARG A 156 -7.25 6.18 13.05
N ILE A 157 -6.47 5.53 12.19
CA ILE A 157 -6.94 4.97 10.91
C ILE A 157 -6.72 3.46 11.01
N ILE A 158 -7.76 2.69 10.81
CA ILE A 158 -7.70 1.23 10.78
C ILE A 158 -7.86 0.80 9.33
N TYR A 159 -6.80 0.25 8.77
CA TYR A 159 -6.82 -0.39 7.45
C TYR A 159 -7.08 -1.88 7.67
N ASP A 160 -8.29 -2.31 7.38
CA ASP A 160 -8.75 -3.69 7.50
C ASP A 160 -8.69 -4.33 6.11
N GLU A 161 -7.61 -5.02 5.83
CA GLU A 161 -7.36 -5.64 4.53
C GLU A 161 -8.30 -6.83 4.29
N GLU A 162 -8.67 -7.56 5.36
CA GLU A 162 -9.55 -8.73 5.25
C GLU A 162 -10.98 -8.35 4.83
N ASN A 163 -11.55 -7.31 5.45
CA ASN A 163 -12.88 -6.81 5.14
C ASN A 163 -12.86 -5.69 4.09
N GLY A 164 -11.68 -5.22 3.71
CA GLY A 164 -11.47 -4.17 2.75
C GLY A 164 -12.12 -2.85 3.16
N ASN A 165 -11.94 -2.46 4.39
CA ASN A 165 -12.45 -1.21 4.93
C ASN A 165 -11.31 -0.33 5.45
N ILE A 166 -11.52 0.98 5.31
CA ILE A 166 -10.72 1.98 6.02
C ILE A 166 -11.65 2.68 7.01
N ILE A 167 -11.31 2.59 8.29
CA ILE A 167 -12.11 3.15 9.39
C ILE A 167 -11.29 4.29 10.03
N TYR A 168 -11.93 5.42 10.24
CA TYR A 168 -11.35 6.60 10.86
C TYR A 168 -12.03 6.88 12.18
N GLU A 169 -11.24 7.10 13.23
CA GLU A 169 -11.70 7.53 14.54
C GLU A 169 -11.17 8.93 14.84
N GLY A 170 -12.09 9.84 15.19
CA GLY A 170 -11.78 11.25 15.43
C GLY A 170 -11.25 11.95 14.16
N ALA A 171 -11.95 11.74 13.04
CA ALA A 171 -11.57 12.24 11.73
C ALA A 171 -11.83 13.74 11.59
N ARG A 172 -10.87 14.45 11.02
CA ARG A 172 -10.97 15.85 10.58
C ARG A 172 -10.68 15.90 9.09
N PHE A 173 -11.68 16.31 8.35
CA PHE A 173 -11.52 16.58 6.91
C PHE A 173 -10.97 18.00 6.74
N GLU A 174 -9.86 18.12 6.04
CA GLU A 174 -9.17 19.37 5.78
C GLU A 174 -9.16 19.69 4.29
N LEU A 175 -9.46 20.94 3.94
CA LEU A 175 -9.32 21.51 2.61
C LEU A 175 -8.19 22.53 2.62
N PHE A 176 -7.21 22.38 1.75
CA PHE A 176 -6.04 23.28 1.66
C PHE A 176 -5.34 23.51 3.01
N GLY A 177 -5.44 22.53 3.93
CA GLY A 177 -4.89 22.59 5.27
C GLY A 177 -5.79 23.22 6.34
N PHE A 178 -7.03 23.61 6.02
CA PHE A 178 -8.01 24.12 6.97
C PHE A 178 -9.02 23.04 7.34
N PRO A 179 -9.28 22.77 8.63
CA PRO A 179 -10.30 21.82 9.06
C PRO A 179 -11.70 22.37 8.77
N VAL A 180 -12.49 21.65 7.97
CA VAL A 180 -13.84 22.07 7.55
C VAL A 180 -14.93 21.15 8.10
N LEU A 181 -14.59 19.92 8.50
CA LEU A 181 -15.55 18.95 9.02
C LEU A 181 -14.87 18.06 10.05
N TYR A 182 -15.57 17.76 11.14
CA TYR A 182 -15.19 16.74 12.12
C TYR A 182 -16.23 15.63 12.15
N VAL A 183 -15.76 14.39 12.10
CA VAL A 183 -16.59 13.18 12.17
C VAL A 183 -15.99 12.24 13.21
N PRO A 184 -16.74 11.87 14.27
CA PRO A 184 -16.24 10.99 15.33
C PRO A 184 -15.77 9.63 14.80
N ILE A 185 -16.57 9.03 13.90
CA ILE A 185 -16.27 7.77 13.23
C ILE A 185 -16.72 7.87 11.79
N ALA A 186 -15.84 7.52 10.86
CA ALA A 186 -16.15 7.40 9.44
C ALA A 186 -15.57 6.10 8.91
N THR A 187 -16.20 5.52 7.90
CA THR A 187 -15.70 4.33 7.21
C THR A 187 -15.98 4.44 5.73
N HIS A 188 -15.06 3.94 4.92
CA HIS A 188 -15.28 3.74 3.49
C HIS A 188 -14.56 2.48 3.02
N PRO A 189 -14.99 1.87 1.89
CA PRO A 189 -14.28 0.76 1.29
C PRO A 189 -12.85 1.15 0.92
N SER A 190 -11.92 0.21 1.07
CA SER A 190 -10.59 0.37 0.50
C SER A 190 -10.70 0.47 -1.03
N PRO A 191 -9.89 1.31 -1.69
CA PRO A 191 -9.86 1.44 -3.15
C PRO A 191 -9.58 0.11 -3.87
N ASP A 192 -8.95 -0.86 -3.18
CA ASP A 192 -8.62 -2.19 -3.71
C ASP A 192 -9.87 -3.05 -3.98
N ILE A 193 -10.99 -2.72 -3.34
CA ILE A 193 -12.23 -3.48 -3.48
C ILE A 193 -13.06 -2.94 -4.65
N LYS A 194 -13.07 -3.71 -5.72
CA LYS A 194 -13.91 -3.44 -6.87
C LYS A 194 -15.39 -3.66 -6.53
N LYS A 195 -16.25 -2.70 -6.95
CA LYS A 195 -17.71 -2.80 -6.90
C LYS A 195 -18.35 -2.85 -5.51
N ARG A 196 -17.93 -1.99 -4.60
CA ARG A 196 -18.62 -1.77 -3.33
C ARG A 196 -19.24 -0.37 -3.28
N SER A 197 -20.49 -0.26 -2.85
CA SER A 197 -21.18 1.03 -2.72
C SER A 197 -20.49 1.89 -1.67
N GLY A 198 -20.32 3.19 -1.97
CA GLY A 198 -19.69 4.13 -1.05
C GLY A 198 -19.27 5.45 -1.71
N PHE A 199 -18.82 6.39 -0.90
CA PHE A 199 -18.24 7.62 -1.42
C PHE A 199 -16.92 7.35 -2.14
N LEU A 200 -16.78 7.90 -3.33
CA LEU A 200 -15.52 7.95 -4.05
C LEU A 200 -14.74 9.19 -3.65
N ALA A 201 -13.45 9.25 -4.03
CA ALA A 201 -12.60 10.39 -3.76
C ALA A 201 -13.23 11.67 -4.33
N PRO A 202 -13.45 12.71 -3.51
CA PRO A 202 -13.98 13.98 -4.01
C PRO A 202 -12.95 14.67 -4.89
N THR A 203 -13.41 15.35 -5.92
CA THR A 203 -12.59 16.24 -6.73
C THR A 203 -12.85 17.68 -6.32
N ILE A 204 -11.80 18.40 -5.98
CA ILE A 204 -11.87 19.80 -5.55
C ILE A 204 -10.91 20.61 -6.42
N THR A 205 -11.47 21.53 -7.18
CA THR A 205 -10.73 22.43 -8.07
C THR A 205 -11.18 23.88 -7.87
N SER A 206 -10.36 24.82 -8.28
CA SER A 206 -10.71 26.24 -8.30
C SER A 206 -10.49 26.78 -9.71
N SER A 207 -11.47 27.52 -10.21
CA SER A 207 -11.38 28.20 -11.51
C SER A 207 -11.89 29.64 -11.40
N GLY A 208 -11.43 30.50 -12.30
CA GLY A 208 -11.86 31.90 -12.34
C GLY A 208 -13.35 32.08 -12.57
N ASP A 209 -13.94 31.24 -13.41
CA ASP A 209 -15.34 31.37 -13.85
C ASP A 209 -16.33 30.74 -12.87
N LEU A 210 -16.02 29.55 -12.34
CA LEU A 210 -16.92 28.79 -11.46
C LEU A 210 -16.56 28.91 -9.97
N GLY A 211 -15.42 29.52 -9.65
CA GLY A 211 -14.91 29.61 -8.29
C GLY A 211 -14.42 28.25 -7.77
N LEU A 212 -14.71 27.93 -6.52
CA LEU A 212 -14.45 26.63 -5.93
C LEU A 212 -15.47 25.62 -6.46
N ASN A 213 -14.96 24.52 -7.03
CA ASN A 213 -15.74 23.41 -7.55
C ASN A 213 -15.51 22.17 -6.68
N ILE A 214 -16.58 21.57 -6.18
CA ILE A 214 -16.54 20.37 -5.36
C ILE A 214 -17.46 19.33 -6.01
N LYS A 215 -16.88 18.21 -6.44
CA LYS A 215 -17.59 17.01 -6.88
C LYS A 215 -17.41 15.91 -5.84
N ALA A 216 -18.50 15.35 -5.33
CA ALA A 216 -18.47 14.28 -4.32
C ALA A 216 -19.24 13.05 -4.82
N PRO A 217 -18.64 12.20 -5.68
CA PRO A 217 -19.34 11.07 -6.27
C PRO A 217 -19.65 9.99 -5.22
N TYR A 218 -20.85 9.44 -5.31
CA TYR A 218 -21.28 8.27 -4.55
C TYR A 218 -21.58 7.12 -5.51
N PHE A 219 -20.84 6.04 -5.38
CA PHE A 219 -20.99 4.83 -6.17
C PHE A 219 -21.99 3.88 -5.52
N ILE A 220 -22.92 3.35 -6.29
CA ILE A 220 -23.92 2.39 -5.88
C ILE A 220 -23.74 1.13 -6.72
N ASN A 221 -23.34 0.03 -6.10
CA ASN A 221 -23.31 -1.28 -6.74
C ASN A 221 -24.70 -1.91 -6.68
N LEU A 222 -25.43 -1.89 -7.78
CA LEU A 222 -26.80 -2.40 -7.86
C LEU A 222 -26.84 -3.92 -8.11
N ALA A 223 -25.92 -4.42 -8.95
CA ALA A 223 -25.81 -5.84 -9.29
C ALA A 223 -24.41 -6.12 -9.88
N PRO A 224 -24.01 -7.38 -10.09
CA PRO A 224 -22.70 -7.71 -10.64
C PRO A 224 -22.34 -6.98 -11.95
N ASN A 225 -23.35 -6.67 -12.75
CA ASN A 225 -23.21 -6.04 -14.08
C ASN A 225 -23.83 -4.63 -14.17
N TYR A 226 -24.38 -4.10 -13.06
CA TYR A 226 -25.04 -2.80 -13.03
C TYR A 226 -24.56 -1.99 -11.84
N ASP A 227 -24.12 -0.77 -12.10
CA ASP A 227 -23.77 0.21 -11.11
C ASP A 227 -24.33 1.60 -11.47
N LEU A 228 -24.37 2.48 -10.48
CA LEU A 228 -24.82 3.86 -10.63
C LEU A 228 -23.86 4.74 -9.83
N THR A 229 -23.36 5.80 -10.44
CA THR A 229 -22.61 6.83 -9.72
C THR A 229 -23.40 8.13 -9.76
N ILE A 230 -23.72 8.66 -8.58
CA ILE A 230 -24.35 9.98 -8.43
C ILE A 230 -23.27 10.95 -8.01
N THR A 231 -23.07 12.00 -8.80
CA THR A 231 -22.03 13.00 -8.55
C THR A 231 -22.64 14.38 -8.30
N PRO A 232 -22.99 14.73 -7.04
CA PRO A 232 -23.35 16.11 -6.72
C PRO A 232 -22.14 17.02 -6.99
N TRP A 233 -22.43 18.11 -7.70
CA TRP A 233 -21.45 19.10 -8.08
C TRP A 233 -21.87 20.47 -7.56
N VAL A 234 -21.05 21.03 -6.69
CA VAL A 234 -21.27 22.37 -6.08
C VAL A 234 -20.19 23.31 -6.60
N VAL A 235 -20.64 24.50 -7.04
CA VAL A 235 -19.77 25.60 -7.47
C VAL A 235 -20.10 26.85 -6.67
N THR A 236 -19.09 27.64 -6.28
CA THR A 236 -19.33 28.86 -5.48
C THR A 236 -19.80 30.04 -6.31
N LYS A 237 -19.54 30.03 -7.63
CA LYS A 237 -20.03 31.04 -8.58
C LYS A 237 -20.99 30.34 -9.56
N GLY A 238 -22.19 29.95 -9.10
CA GLY A 238 -23.16 29.27 -9.96
C GLY A 238 -24.19 28.45 -9.19
N ALA A 239 -24.99 27.68 -9.92
CA ALA A 239 -26.01 26.79 -9.37
C ALA A 239 -25.48 25.40 -9.08
N LEU A 240 -26.23 24.63 -8.27
CA LEU A 240 -25.96 23.22 -8.01
C LEU A 240 -26.23 22.41 -9.29
N VAL A 241 -25.27 21.64 -9.74
CA VAL A 241 -25.37 20.77 -10.92
C VAL A 241 -25.20 19.32 -10.48
N GLY A 242 -26.05 18.43 -10.99
CA GLY A 242 -25.94 16.96 -10.79
C GLY A 242 -25.57 16.28 -12.10
N GLU A 243 -24.75 15.25 -12.02
CA GLU A 243 -24.34 14.39 -13.13
C GLU A 243 -24.54 12.91 -12.78
#